data_09ce495ce6b53a2f644ad63f2d2dcf4d
#
_entry.id   09ce495ce6b53a2f644ad63f2d2dcf4d
#
_cell.length_a   1.000
_cell.length_b   1.000
_cell.length_c   1.000
_cell.angle_alpha   90.00
_cell.angle_beta   90.00
_cell.angle_gamma   90.00
#
_symmetry.space_group_name_H-M   'P 1'
#
loop_
_entity.id
_entity.type
_entity.pdbx_description
1 polymer ?
#
loop_
_entity_poly.entity_id
_entity_poly.type
_entity_poly.pdbx_seq_one_letter_code
_entity_poly.pdbx_strand_id
1 'polypeptide(L)'
;MGFIIFVAEYQQIKLNPMNITHDKITEIFYLADDFCKEFYAVLDKNSLGKNPKRKPMMSHSEIITIMIIFHYGSFRNFKHFYSYYVSFQLRSYFPKTVSYNRFVELMEKEVLALTMMLHTCCLGKDTGIAFVDSTPIRVCKNKRIKRNKVFKGLAAIGKSTMGWFHGFKLHLIINDKGEILNFVITPGNVDDRQPLKDKKFVEKIRHKLYADKGYIDKNLVELLFIDGIHLITGIRNNMKNTLMELQDKILLRKRSVIETVNDELKNMCQIEHSRHRSFSNFITNILSAIAAYCFFPKKPAIKYEIVKSDQLSLFI
;
A
#
# COMPACT_ATOMS: atom_id res chain seq x y z
N MET A 1 3.49 -9.43 44.30
CA MET A 1 3.92 -9.85 42.95
C MET A 1 2.86 -9.70 41.87
N GLY A 2 1.56 -9.80 42.18
CA GLY A 2 0.49 -9.68 41.19
C GLY A 2 0.24 -8.29 40.61
N PHE A 3 0.54 -7.22 41.35
CA PHE A 3 0.25 -5.83 40.90
C PHE A 3 1.19 -5.32 39.79
N ILE A 4 2.44 -5.81 39.75
CA ILE A 4 3.44 -5.40 38.75
C ILE A 4 3.15 -6.08 37.41
N ILE A 5 2.64 -7.30 37.39
CA ILE A 5 2.26 -8.03 36.15
C ILE A 5 1.02 -7.39 35.52
N PHE A 6 0.04 -6.97 36.34
CA PHE A 6 -1.18 -6.31 35.83
C PHE A 6 -0.92 -4.94 35.20
N VAL A 7 0.02 -4.17 35.76
CA VAL A 7 0.42 -2.87 35.20
C VAL A 7 1.23 -3.04 33.92
N ALA A 8 2.05 -4.08 33.81
CA ALA A 8 2.81 -4.38 32.59
C ALA A 8 1.90 -4.83 31.44
N GLU A 9 0.89 -5.67 31.70
CA GLU A 9 -0.13 -6.05 30.70
C GLU A 9 -1.00 -4.87 30.27
N TYR A 10 -1.40 -4.00 31.21
CA TYR A 10 -2.22 -2.82 30.89
C TYR A 10 -1.44 -1.76 30.09
N GLN A 11 -0.12 -1.64 30.28
CA GLN A 11 0.73 -0.79 29.44
C GLN A 11 1.00 -1.40 28.05
N GLN A 12 1.09 -2.73 27.92
CA GLN A 12 1.22 -3.38 26.61
C GLN A 12 -0.02 -3.18 25.74
N ILE A 13 -1.22 -3.23 26.30
CA ILE A 13 -2.47 -3.02 25.57
C ILE A 13 -2.59 -1.60 24.99
N LYS A 14 -2.01 -0.57 25.66
CA LYS A 14 -1.99 0.82 25.16
C LYS A 14 -0.93 1.12 24.11
N LEU A 15 0.10 0.28 23.96
CA LEU A 15 1.21 0.51 23.04
C LEU A 15 1.02 -0.14 21.66
N ASN A 16 0.00 -0.97 21.49
CA ASN A 16 -0.19 -1.74 20.26
C ASN A 16 -1.64 -1.66 19.80
N PRO A 17 -2.01 -0.67 18.97
CA PRO A 17 -3.38 -0.48 18.51
C PRO A 17 -3.91 -1.62 17.63
N MET A 18 -3.01 -2.40 17.00
CA MET A 18 -3.32 -3.66 16.32
C MET A 18 -2.71 -4.81 17.12
N ASN A 19 -3.54 -5.78 17.49
CA ASN A 19 -3.10 -6.94 18.25
C ASN A 19 -2.17 -7.82 17.39
N ILE A 20 -0.85 -7.70 17.57
CA ILE A 20 0.13 -8.57 16.89
C ILE A 20 0.12 -9.91 17.62
N THR A 21 -0.68 -10.84 17.11
CA THR A 21 -0.78 -12.20 17.63
C THR A 21 0.35 -13.09 17.11
N HIS A 22 0.61 -14.19 17.80
CA HIS A 22 1.55 -15.23 17.34
C HIS A 22 1.18 -15.75 15.94
N ASP A 23 -0.11 -16.00 15.72
CA ASP A 23 -0.62 -16.49 14.43
C ASP A 23 -0.34 -15.49 13.31
N LYS A 24 -0.52 -14.18 13.59
CA LYS A 24 -0.27 -13.14 12.58
C LYS A 24 1.21 -12.99 12.24
N ILE A 25 2.10 -13.10 13.21
CA ILE A 25 3.56 -13.13 12.96
C ILE A 25 3.92 -14.33 12.09
N THR A 26 3.39 -15.49 12.44
CA THR A 26 3.63 -16.74 11.72
C THR A 26 3.08 -16.67 10.30
N GLU A 27 1.87 -16.14 10.10
CA GLU A 27 1.24 -15.95 8.80
C GLU A 27 2.11 -15.07 7.88
N ILE A 28 2.54 -13.91 8.38
CA ILE A 28 3.39 -12.98 7.62
C ILE A 28 4.74 -13.63 7.29
N PHE A 29 5.36 -14.30 8.29
CA PHE A 29 6.64 -14.97 8.09
C PHE A 29 6.53 -16.12 7.09
N TYR A 30 5.51 -16.95 7.20
CA TYR A 30 5.31 -18.09 6.30
C TYR A 30 5.19 -17.64 4.84
N LEU A 31 4.36 -16.63 4.58
CA LEU A 31 4.20 -16.10 3.23
C LEU A 31 5.50 -15.48 2.71
N ALA A 32 6.21 -14.72 3.53
CA ALA A 32 7.49 -14.11 3.16
C ALA A 32 8.57 -15.17 2.92
N ASP A 33 8.61 -16.25 3.71
CA ASP A 33 9.61 -17.30 3.61
C ASP A 33 9.40 -18.18 2.38
N ASP A 34 8.15 -18.55 2.12
CA ASP A 34 7.75 -19.33 0.95
C ASP A 34 8.10 -18.57 -0.34
N PHE A 35 7.68 -17.30 -0.41
CA PHE A 35 8.06 -16.43 -1.53
C PHE A 35 9.58 -16.28 -1.69
N CYS A 36 10.31 -15.99 -0.60
CA CYS A 36 11.75 -15.77 -0.66
C CYS A 36 12.50 -17.03 -1.14
N LYS A 37 12.10 -18.22 -0.70
CA LYS A 37 12.71 -19.48 -1.15
C LYS A 37 12.63 -19.63 -2.68
N GLU A 38 11.44 -19.41 -3.24
CA GLU A 38 11.24 -19.51 -4.69
C GLU A 38 11.97 -18.40 -5.45
N PHE A 39 11.82 -17.15 -4.98
CA PHE A 39 12.37 -15.98 -5.64
C PHE A 39 13.91 -16.03 -5.71
N TYR A 40 14.58 -16.30 -4.58
CA TYR A 40 16.04 -16.36 -4.56
C TYR A 40 16.59 -17.61 -5.24
N ALA A 41 15.85 -18.74 -5.24
CA ALA A 41 16.24 -19.91 -6.02
C ALA A 41 16.27 -19.61 -7.53
N VAL A 42 15.33 -18.80 -8.04
CA VAL A 42 15.33 -18.34 -9.43
C VAL A 42 16.47 -17.37 -9.71
N LEU A 43 16.76 -16.44 -8.81
CA LEU A 43 17.86 -15.48 -8.95
C LEU A 43 19.22 -16.20 -8.93
N ASP A 44 19.42 -17.16 -8.03
CA ASP A 44 20.67 -17.92 -7.91
C ASP A 44 20.96 -18.76 -9.17
N LYS A 45 19.94 -19.36 -9.77
CA LYS A 45 20.09 -20.10 -11.05
C LYS A 45 20.51 -19.20 -12.21
N ASN A 46 20.09 -17.93 -12.20
CA ASN A 46 20.38 -16.96 -13.26
C ASN A 46 21.57 -16.04 -12.93
N SER A 47 22.17 -16.19 -11.75
CA SER A 47 23.30 -15.38 -11.31
C SER A 47 24.60 -15.86 -11.91
N LEU A 48 25.32 -14.98 -12.62
CA LEU A 48 26.67 -15.24 -13.15
C LEU A 48 27.78 -15.12 -12.10
N GLY A 49 27.43 -14.80 -10.85
CA GLY A 49 28.35 -14.57 -9.73
C GLY A 49 28.49 -15.76 -8.79
N LYS A 50 29.60 -15.84 -8.05
CA LYS A 50 29.76 -16.81 -6.97
C LYS A 50 28.92 -16.38 -5.76
N ASN A 51 28.07 -17.27 -5.27
CA ASN A 51 27.31 -17.04 -4.05
C ASN A 51 28.25 -16.80 -2.86
N PRO A 52 27.89 -15.89 -1.92
CA PRO A 52 28.69 -15.64 -0.74
C PRO A 52 28.89 -16.93 0.07
N LYS A 53 30.13 -17.26 0.40
CA LYS A 53 30.45 -18.45 1.20
C LYS A 53 29.86 -18.44 2.60
N ARG A 54 29.53 -17.25 3.14
CA ARG A 54 29.02 -17.05 4.49
C ARG A 54 27.52 -16.80 4.49
N LYS A 55 26.75 -17.63 5.19
CA LYS A 55 25.31 -17.41 5.36
C LYS A 55 25.06 -16.07 6.10
N PRO A 56 24.07 -15.27 5.66
CA PRO A 56 23.70 -14.06 6.39
C PRO A 56 23.17 -14.40 7.79
N MET A 57 23.34 -13.48 8.75
CA MET A 57 22.86 -13.65 10.13
C MET A 57 21.33 -13.64 10.22
N MET A 58 20.68 -12.86 9.35
CA MET A 58 19.23 -12.81 9.20
C MET A 58 18.86 -13.20 7.77
N SER A 59 17.79 -13.96 7.61
CA SER A 59 17.25 -14.30 6.29
C SER A 59 16.50 -13.13 5.66
N HIS A 60 16.29 -13.16 4.35
CA HIS A 60 15.46 -12.20 3.64
C HIS A 60 14.03 -12.18 4.18
N SER A 61 13.47 -13.35 4.47
CA SER A 61 12.13 -13.51 5.05
C SER A 61 12.01 -12.88 6.43
N GLU A 62 13.02 -13.02 7.32
CA GLU A 62 13.04 -12.35 8.63
C GLU A 62 13.04 -10.82 8.47
N ILE A 63 13.85 -10.28 7.54
CA ILE A 63 13.93 -8.84 7.30
C ILE A 63 12.59 -8.30 6.80
N ILE A 64 12.00 -8.95 5.78
CA ILE A 64 10.69 -8.56 5.22
C ILE A 64 9.59 -8.64 6.28
N THR A 65 9.57 -9.72 7.07
CA THR A 65 8.59 -9.90 8.14
C THR A 65 8.67 -8.77 9.18
N ILE A 66 9.85 -8.42 9.64
CA ILE A 66 10.06 -7.33 10.61
C ILE A 66 9.57 -5.99 10.05
N MET A 67 9.85 -5.72 8.76
CA MET A 67 9.38 -4.50 8.10
C MET A 67 7.86 -4.45 8.03
N ILE A 68 7.19 -5.54 7.70
CA ILE A 68 5.72 -5.62 7.63
C ILE A 68 5.10 -5.46 9.03
N ILE A 69 5.64 -6.15 10.05
CA ILE A 69 5.16 -6.07 11.43
C ILE A 69 5.26 -4.63 11.98
N PHE A 70 6.30 -3.87 11.61
CA PHE A 70 6.41 -2.46 11.99
C PHE A 70 5.18 -1.65 11.61
N HIS A 71 4.72 -1.80 10.38
CA HIS A 71 3.55 -1.09 9.87
C HIS A 71 2.24 -1.71 10.35
N TYR A 72 2.15 -3.03 10.41
CA TYR A 72 0.98 -3.74 10.93
C TYR A 72 0.67 -3.36 12.38
N GLY A 73 1.71 -3.21 13.21
CA GLY A 73 1.59 -2.77 14.61
C GLY A 73 1.44 -1.26 14.79
N SER A 74 1.28 -0.48 13.73
CA SER A 74 1.13 0.99 13.78
C SER A 74 2.26 1.73 14.49
N PHE A 75 3.47 1.18 14.49
CA PHE A 75 4.62 1.84 15.12
C PHE A 75 5.05 3.08 14.32
N ARG A 76 5.45 4.14 15.04
CA ARG A 76 5.89 5.40 14.43
C ARG A 76 7.41 5.57 14.34
N ASN A 77 8.15 4.91 15.21
CA ASN A 77 9.60 5.04 15.31
C ASN A 77 10.27 3.69 15.08
N PHE A 78 10.84 3.51 13.89
CA PHE A 78 11.46 2.25 13.50
C PHE A 78 12.65 1.87 14.40
N LYS A 79 13.50 2.83 14.80
CA LYS A 79 14.63 2.57 15.68
C LYS A 79 14.17 2.04 17.05
N HIS A 80 13.13 2.67 17.62
CA HIS A 80 12.56 2.22 18.89
C HIS A 80 11.92 0.83 18.75
N PHE A 81 11.11 0.62 17.70
CA PHE A 81 10.52 -0.68 17.40
C PHE A 81 11.59 -1.78 17.28
N TYR A 82 12.62 -1.56 16.47
CA TYR A 82 13.67 -2.56 16.26
C TYR A 82 14.47 -2.82 17.54
N SER A 83 14.95 -1.78 18.21
CA SER A 83 15.84 -1.90 19.37
C SER A 83 15.17 -2.46 20.62
N TYR A 84 13.84 -2.27 20.75
CA TYR A 84 13.12 -2.71 21.95
C TYR A 84 12.10 -3.81 21.65
N TYR A 85 11.20 -3.59 20.68
CA TYR A 85 10.14 -4.55 20.43
C TYR A 85 10.68 -5.83 19.76
N VAL A 86 11.46 -5.69 18.67
CA VAL A 86 12.05 -6.85 17.98
C VAL A 86 13.06 -7.57 18.88
N SER A 87 13.98 -6.82 19.51
CA SER A 87 15.08 -7.43 20.30
C SER A 87 14.62 -8.08 21.60
N PHE A 88 13.49 -7.66 22.18
CA PHE A 88 12.99 -8.21 23.45
C PHE A 88 11.69 -8.99 23.28
N GLN A 89 10.65 -8.39 22.70
CA GLN A 89 9.32 -9.01 22.60
C GLN A 89 9.29 -10.12 21.53
N LEU A 90 9.97 -9.89 20.41
CA LEU A 90 10.01 -10.84 19.29
C LEU A 90 11.27 -11.71 19.28
N ARG A 91 12.04 -11.75 20.37
CA ARG A 91 13.30 -12.50 20.45
C ARG A 91 13.12 -14.00 20.23
N SER A 92 12.00 -14.58 20.60
CA SER A 92 11.68 -15.99 20.35
C SER A 92 11.53 -16.30 18.86
N TYR A 93 11.07 -15.33 18.06
CA TYR A 93 10.91 -15.46 16.60
C TYR A 93 12.20 -15.09 15.85
N PHE A 94 12.93 -14.08 16.35
CA PHE A 94 14.16 -13.56 15.75
C PHE A 94 15.32 -13.64 16.74
N PRO A 95 15.84 -14.86 17.01
CA PRO A 95 16.86 -15.07 18.06
C PRO A 95 18.21 -14.43 17.72
N LYS A 96 18.49 -14.22 16.43
CA LYS A 96 19.75 -13.62 15.94
C LYS A 96 19.42 -12.36 15.15
N THR A 97 19.57 -11.20 15.77
CA THR A 97 19.36 -9.91 15.13
C THR A 97 20.69 -9.18 14.90
N VAL A 98 20.77 -8.44 13.80
CA VAL A 98 21.92 -7.55 13.51
C VAL A 98 21.75 -6.21 14.22
N SER A 99 22.79 -5.37 14.24
CA SER A 99 22.65 -3.99 14.74
C SER A 99 21.62 -3.19 13.93
N TYR A 100 20.99 -2.19 14.56
CA TYR A 100 20.01 -1.33 13.89
C TYR A 100 20.52 -0.72 12.58
N ASN A 101 21.76 -0.20 12.58
CA ASN A 101 22.32 0.40 11.36
C ASN A 101 22.48 -0.65 10.25
N ARG A 102 22.94 -1.84 10.60
CA ARG A 102 23.07 -2.95 9.64
C ARG A 102 21.70 -3.41 9.14
N PHE A 103 20.68 -3.42 9.98
CA PHE A 103 19.33 -3.77 9.56
C PHE A 103 18.79 -2.77 8.52
N VAL A 104 18.99 -1.46 8.74
CA VAL A 104 18.58 -0.42 7.78
C VAL A 104 19.28 -0.56 6.42
N GLU A 105 20.55 -0.99 6.38
CA GLU A 105 21.24 -1.32 5.13
C GLU A 105 20.67 -2.56 4.44
N LEU A 106 20.23 -3.57 5.22
CA LEU A 106 19.61 -4.78 4.68
C LEU A 106 18.22 -4.50 4.12
N MET A 107 17.41 -3.67 4.79
CA MET A 107 16.09 -3.26 4.31
C MET A 107 16.14 -2.71 2.88
N GLU A 108 17.13 -1.90 2.57
CA GLU A 108 17.30 -1.29 1.25
C GLU A 108 17.46 -2.33 0.14
N LYS A 109 18.05 -3.49 0.45
CA LYS A 109 18.25 -4.57 -0.51
C LYS A 109 16.99 -5.36 -0.82
N GLU A 110 15.99 -5.29 0.06
CA GLU A 110 14.74 -6.04 -0.09
C GLU A 110 13.68 -5.36 -0.97
N VAL A 111 13.98 -4.19 -1.56
CA VAL A 111 13.02 -3.44 -2.41
C VAL A 111 12.45 -4.32 -3.51
N LEU A 112 13.31 -5.03 -4.25
CA LEU A 112 12.89 -5.86 -5.38
C LEU A 112 12.07 -7.07 -4.90
N ALA A 113 12.57 -7.79 -3.90
CA ALA A 113 11.87 -8.95 -3.36
C ALA A 113 10.49 -8.57 -2.80
N LEU A 114 10.42 -7.47 -2.04
CA LEU A 114 9.17 -6.97 -1.47
C LEU A 114 8.19 -6.49 -2.57
N THR A 115 8.68 -5.86 -3.64
CA THR A 115 7.85 -5.47 -4.78
C THR A 115 7.25 -6.70 -5.46
N MET A 116 8.06 -7.71 -5.73
CA MET A 116 7.61 -8.94 -6.38
C MET A 116 6.63 -9.70 -5.49
N MET A 117 6.92 -9.84 -4.19
CA MET A 117 6.02 -10.47 -3.23
C MET A 117 4.66 -9.77 -3.16
N LEU A 118 4.63 -8.43 -3.16
CA LEU A 118 3.38 -7.68 -3.21
C LEU A 118 2.56 -8.07 -4.44
N HIS A 119 3.15 -7.99 -5.63
CA HIS A 119 2.43 -8.23 -6.88
C HIS A 119 1.98 -9.67 -7.08
N THR A 120 2.71 -10.65 -6.54
CA THR A 120 2.41 -12.08 -6.73
C THR A 120 1.55 -12.66 -5.61
N CYS A 121 1.74 -12.22 -4.35
CA CYS A 121 1.17 -12.90 -3.19
C CYS A 121 0.17 -12.06 -2.38
N CYS A 122 0.30 -10.70 -2.40
CA CYS A 122 -0.43 -9.87 -1.44
C CYS A 122 -1.60 -9.09 -2.04
N LEU A 123 -1.49 -8.68 -3.32
CA LEU A 123 -2.53 -7.86 -3.95
C LEU A 123 -3.80 -8.66 -4.21
N GLY A 124 -4.94 -7.96 -4.14
CA GLY A 124 -6.27 -8.52 -4.37
C GLY A 124 -6.52 -8.92 -5.82
N LYS A 125 -7.68 -9.54 -6.05
CA LYS A 125 -8.16 -9.93 -7.38
C LYS A 125 -9.27 -8.99 -7.85
N ASP A 126 -9.37 -8.80 -9.16
CA ASP A 126 -10.46 -8.04 -9.75
C ASP A 126 -11.81 -8.71 -9.49
N THR A 127 -12.79 -7.90 -9.12
CA THR A 127 -14.17 -8.30 -8.87
C THR A 127 -15.14 -7.74 -9.93
N GLY A 128 -14.59 -7.02 -10.92
CA GLY A 128 -15.38 -6.28 -11.93
C GLY A 128 -15.78 -4.87 -11.49
N ILE A 129 -15.50 -4.49 -10.25
CA ILE A 129 -15.72 -3.16 -9.69
C ILE A 129 -14.42 -2.68 -9.05
N ALA A 130 -13.87 -1.61 -9.60
CA ALA A 130 -12.64 -1.01 -9.10
C ALA A 130 -12.83 0.49 -8.81
N PHE A 131 -12.06 0.99 -7.87
CA PHE A 131 -12.01 2.42 -7.50
C PHE A 131 -10.57 2.90 -7.62
N VAL A 132 -10.38 4.09 -8.16
CA VAL A 132 -9.07 4.73 -8.27
C VAL A 132 -9.04 6.07 -7.56
N ASP A 133 -7.95 6.33 -6.86
CA ASP A 133 -7.67 7.62 -6.25
C ASP A 133 -6.17 7.81 -6.05
N SER A 134 -5.76 9.07 -5.82
CA SER A 134 -4.39 9.41 -5.48
C SER A 134 -4.31 10.09 -4.12
N THR A 135 -3.29 9.74 -3.34
CA THR A 135 -3.05 10.39 -2.06
C THR A 135 -1.62 10.96 -1.99
N PRO A 136 -1.43 12.20 -1.50
CA PRO A 136 -0.11 12.77 -1.34
C PRO A 136 0.68 12.06 -0.24
N ILE A 137 1.96 11.79 -0.51
CA ILE A 137 2.96 11.31 0.46
C ILE A 137 3.99 12.44 0.65
N ARG A 138 3.93 13.11 1.78
CA ARG A 138 4.79 14.24 2.10
C ARG A 138 6.14 13.77 2.62
N VAL A 139 7.24 14.26 2.04
CA VAL A 139 8.59 13.91 2.48
C VAL A 139 9.18 14.92 3.46
N CYS A 140 8.71 16.16 3.45
CA CYS A 140 9.09 17.19 4.43
C CYS A 140 8.07 18.33 4.48
N LYS A 141 8.17 19.15 5.54
CA LYS A 141 7.42 20.43 5.60
C LYS A 141 7.95 21.40 4.53
N ASN A 142 7.09 22.20 3.91
CA ASN A 142 7.44 23.14 2.82
C ASN A 142 8.62 24.06 3.17
N LYS A 143 8.75 24.52 4.41
CA LYS A 143 9.90 25.34 4.89
C LYS A 143 11.26 24.62 4.80
N ARG A 144 11.27 23.28 4.62
CA ARG A 144 12.49 22.46 4.58
C ARG A 144 12.85 21.97 3.18
N ILE A 145 12.11 22.32 2.14
CA ILE A 145 12.34 21.82 0.76
C ILE A 145 13.80 22.09 0.33
N LYS A 146 14.29 23.31 0.48
CA LYS A 146 15.67 23.67 0.10
C LYS A 146 16.76 22.91 0.87
N ARG A 147 16.44 22.42 2.09
CA ARG A 147 17.38 21.66 2.94
C ARG A 147 17.27 20.14 2.73
N ASN A 148 16.23 19.68 2.04
CA ASN A 148 16.02 18.24 1.79
C ASN A 148 16.88 17.80 0.61
N LYS A 149 18.02 17.16 0.91
CA LYS A 149 18.94 16.63 -0.10
C LYS A 149 18.57 15.23 -0.59
N VAL A 150 17.92 14.41 0.26
CA VAL A 150 17.62 13.00 -0.01
C VAL A 150 16.70 12.84 -1.22
N PHE A 151 15.70 13.73 -1.36
CA PHE A 151 14.69 13.65 -2.42
C PHE A 151 14.88 14.72 -3.50
N LYS A 152 16.06 15.38 -3.54
CA LYS A 152 16.36 16.39 -4.56
C LYS A 152 16.37 15.74 -5.95
N GLY A 153 15.58 16.31 -6.87
CA GLY A 153 15.43 15.78 -8.24
C GLY A 153 14.49 14.57 -8.37
N LEU A 154 14.00 14.00 -7.25
CA LEU A 154 13.06 12.87 -7.24
C LEU A 154 11.66 13.31 -6.82
N ALA A 155 11.55 14.02 -5.70
CA ALA A 155 10.29 14.57 -5.22
C ALA A 155 9.98 15.92 -5.89
N ALA A 156 8.68 16.20 -6.07
CA ALA A 156 8.21 17.45 -6.66
C ALA A 156 7.15 18.13 -5.78
N ILE A 157 6.92 19.42 -6.05
CA ILE A 157 5.85 20.18 -5.40
C ILE A 157 4.55 19.89 -6.14
N GLY A 158 3.58 19.35 -5.41
CA GLY A 158 2.22 19.12 -5.87
C GLY A 158 1.21 19.94 -5.09
N LYS A 159 -0.04 19.97 -5.59
CA LYS A 159 -1.19 20.60 -4.94
C LYS A 159 -2.20 19.53 -4.61
N SER A 160 -2.71 19.56 -3.38
CA SER A 160 -3.82 18.73 -2.92
C SER A 160 -4.93 19.61 -2.35
N THR A 161 -6.06 19.03 -1.97
CA THR A 161 -7.14 19.74 -1.25
C THR A 161 -6.65 20.39 0.05
N MET A 162 -5.62 19.81 0.69
CA MET A 162 -4.96 20.33 1.90
C MET A 162 -3.87 21.38 1.61
N GLY A 163 -3.73 21.84 0.36
CA GLY A 163 -2.74 22.84 -0.06
C GLY A 163 -1.51 22.22 -0.73
N TRP A 164 -0.44 23.03 -0.83
CA TRP A 164 0.81 22.63 -1.46
C TRP A 164 1.61 21.68 -0.58
N PHE A 165 2.24 20.67 -1.20
CA PHE A 165 3.11 19.73 -0.54
C PHE A 165 4.34 19.43 -1.40
N HIS A 166 5.42 18.99 -0.78
CA HIS A 166 6.61 18.47 -1.45
C HIS A 166 6.74 16.98 -1.15
N GLY A 167 6.74 16.17 -2.19
CA GLY A 167 6.79 14.72 -2.04
C GLY A 167 6.38 13.97 -3.30
N PHE A 168 5.65 12.89 -3.05
CA PHE A 168 5.15 11.97 -4.06
C PHE A 168 3.63 11.86 -3.97
N LYS A 169 3.02 11.26 -4.98
CA LYS A 169 1.65 10.76 -4.94
C LYS A 169 1.66 9.23 -4.98
N LEU A 170 0.90 8.61 -4.12
CA LEU A 170 0.56 7.20 -4.20
C LEU A 170 -0.80 7.09 -4.89
N HIS A 171 -0.79 6.50 -6.08
CA HIS A 171 -2.02 6.17 -6.81
C HIS A 171 -2.39 4.74 -6.48
N LEU A 172 -3.63 4.52 -6.11
CA LEU A 172 -4.16 3.21 -5.73
C LEU A 172 -5.34 2.84 -6.63
N ILE A 173 -5.42 1.56 -6.93
CA ILE A 173 -6.63 0.94 -7.45
C ILE A 173 -7.04 -0.14 -6.45
N ILE A 174 -8.28 -0.09 -5.99
CA ILE A 174 -8.83 -1.08 -5.06
C ILE A 174 -10.11 -1.70 -5.64
N ASN A 175 -10.49 -2.89 -5.17
CA ASN A 175 -11.78 -3.47 -5.48
C ASN A 175 -12.86 -3.07 -4.44
N ASP A 176 -14.08 -3.55 -4.63
CA ASP A 176 -15.23 -3.33 -3.73
C ASP A 176 -15.06 -3.94 -2.33
N LYS A 177 -14.12 -4.89 -2.17
CA LYS A 177 -13.75 -5.48 -0.88
C LYS A 177 -12.64 -4.70 -0.15
N GLY A 178 -12.20 -3.56 -0.71
CA GLY A 178 -11.11 -2.75 -0.17
C GLY A 178 -9.71 -3.36 -0.35
N GLU A 179 -9.57 -4.39 -1.18
CA GLU A 179 -8.26 -4.97 -1.48
C GLU A 179 -7.55 -4.13 -2.54
N ILE A 180 -6.26 -3.87 -2.35
CA ILE A 180 -5.45 -3.15 -3.33
C ILE A 180 -5.18 -4.07 -4.52
N LEU A 181 -5.59 -3.66 -5.71
CA LEU A 181 -5.35 -4.37 -6.97
C LEU A 181 -4.01 -3.98 -7.59
N ASN A 182 -3.71 -2.69 -7.58
CA ASN A 182 -2.45 -2.16 -8.07
C ASN A 182 -2.13 -0.80 -7.44
N PHE A 183 -0.87 -0.40 -7.50
CA PHE A 183 -0.41 0.89 -7.02
C PHE A 183 0.77 1.41 -7.82
N VAL A 184 0.93 2.74 -7.86
CA VAL A 184 2.11 3.38 -8.44
C VAL A 184 2.46 4.64 -7.66
N ILE A 185 3.75 4.94 -7.57
CA ILE A 185 4.29 6.12 -6.89
C ILE A 185 4.84 7.06 -7.95
N THR A 186 4.37 8.30 -7.96
CA THR A 186 4.83 9.35 -8.87
C THR A 186 5.31 10.57 -8.11
N PRO A 187 6.15 11.43 -8.72
CA PRO A 187 6.44 12.76 -8.17
C PRO A 187 5.15 13.56 -7.95
N GLY A 188 5.13 14.43 -6.93
CA GLY A 188 3.91 15.13 -6.49
C GLY A 188 3.23 16.03 -7.53
N ASN A 189 3.95 16.47 -8.58
CA ASN A 189 3.43 17.31 -9.65
C ASN A 189 2.78 16.54 -10.81
N VAL A 190 2.86 15.22 -10.81
CA VAL A 190 2.26 14.39 -11.87
C VAL A 190 0.73 14.45 -11.78
N ASP A 191 0.05 14.60 -12.93
CA ASP A 191 -1.41 14.58 -13.01
C ASP A 191 -1.95 13.20 -12.63
N ASP A 192 -3.07 13.17 -11.88
CA ASP A 192 -3.65 11.93 -11.36
C ASP A 192 -4.14 10.98 -12.44
N ARG A 193 -4.42 11.49 -13.64
CA ARG A 193 -4.84 10.73 -14.84
C ARG A 193 -3.67 10.03 -15.54
N GLN A 194 -2.44 10.53 -15.34
CA GLN A 194 -1.27 10.01 -16.07
C GLN A 194 -1.00 8.53 -15.83
N PRO A 195 -1.05 7.99 -14.59
CA PRO A 195 -0.84 6.57 -14.36
C PRO A 195 -1.88 5.67 -15.07
N LEU A 196 -3.10 6.12 -15.24
CA LEU A 196 -4.15 5.34 -15.93
C LEU A 196 -3.90 5.14 -17.45
N LYS A 197 -2.95 5.89 -18.02
CA LYS A 197 -2.50 5.71 -19.39
C LYS A 197 -1.45 4.61 -19.54
N ASP A 198 -0.88 4.14 -18.43
CA ASP A 198 0.05 3.01 -18.40
C ASP A 198 -0.72 1.70 -18.32
N LYS A 199 -0.61 0.88 -19.37
CA LYS A 199 -1.27 -0.43 -19.44
C LYS A 199 -0.93 -1.34 -18.25
N LYS A 200 0.30 -1.28 -17.75
CA LYS A 200 0.72 -2.09 -16.58
C LYS A 200 -0.04 -1.72 -15.30
N PHE A 201 -0.41 -0.44 -15.16
CA PHE A 201 -1.13 0.00 -13.99
C PHE A 201 -2.59 -0.48 -13.99
N VAL A 202 -3.20 -0.62 -15.16
CA VAL A 202 -4.61 -1.00 -15.33
C VAL A 202 -4.81 -2.46 -15.78
N GLU A 203 -3.74 -3.22 -16.04
CA GLU A 203 -3.79 -4.58 -16.62
C GLU A 203 -4.64 -5.58 -15.84
N LYS A 204 -4.75 -5.39 -14.50
CA LYS A 204 -5.52 -6.26 -13.60
C LYS A 204 -7.00 -5.89 -13.51
N ILE A 205 -7.42 -4.80 -14.16
CA ILE A 205 -8.80 -4.30 -14.08
C ILE A 205 -9.59 -4.77 -15.30
N ARG A 206 -10.81 -5.19 -15.06
CA ARG A 206 -11.82 -5.48 -16.10
C ARG A 206 -13.13 -4.80 -15.70
N HIS A 207 -13.91 -4.41 -16.71
CA HIS A 207 -15.24 -3.84 -16.55
C HIS A 207 -15.28 -2.39 -16.03
N LYS A 208 -15.64 -2.12 -14.77
CA LYS A 208 -15.97 -0.78 -14.28
C LYS A 208 -14.91 -0.21 -13.34
N LEU A 209 -14.43 1.00 -13.67
CA LEU A 209 -13.49 1.77 -12.85
C LEU A 209 -14.14 3.09 -12.42
N TYR A 210 -14.35 3.29 -11.13
CA TYR A 210 -14.95 4.48 -10.56
C TYR A 210 -13.87 5.46 -10.09
N ALA A 211 -13.99 6.72 -10.53
CA ALA A 211 -13.01 7.76 -10.21
C ALA A 211 -13.69 9.09 -9.83
N ASP A 212 -12.91 9.99 -9.24
CA ASP A 212 -13.34 11.35 -8.95
C ASP A 212 -13.49 12.20 -10.24
N LYS A 213 -14.19 13.34 -10.12
CA LYS A 213 -14.34 14.34 -11.19
C LYS A 213 -13.01 14.89 -11.75
N GLY A 214 -11.92 14.75 -11.00
CA GLY A 214 -10.58 15.08 -11.43
C GLY A 214 -10.08 14.22 -12.59
N TYR A 215 -10.59 12.99 -12.72
CA TYR A 215 -10.21 12.04 -13.77
C TYR A 215 -10.97 12.21 -15.09
N ILE A 216 -11.86 13.19 -15.21
CA ILE A 216 -12.61 13.46 -16.45
C ILE A 216 -11.64 13.91 -17.55
N ASP A 217 -11.48 13.05 -18.56
CA ASP A 217 -10.68 13.29 -19.76
C ASP A 217 -11.22 12.39 -20.87
N LYS A 218 -11.64 13.00 -22.01
CA LYS A 218 -12.23 12.25 -23.13
C LYS A 218 -11.27 11.21 -23.69
N ASN A 219 -10.01 11.61 -23.90
CA ASN A 219 -9.00 10.72 -24.47
C ASN A 219 -8.69 9.55 -23.53
N LEU A 220 -8.71 9.79 -22.21
CA LEU A 220 -8.50 8.73 -21.22
C LEU A 220 -9.67 7.73 -21.22
N VAL A 221 -10.92 8.21 -21.32
CA VAL A 221 -12.12 7.35 -21.41
C VAL A 221 -12.03 6.44 -22.63
N GLU A 222 -11.69 7.01 -23.81
CA GLU A 222 -11.56 6.25 -25.05
C GLU A 222 -10.43 5.20 -24.94
N LEU A 223 -9.28 5.59 -24.39
CA LEU A 223 -8.14 4.69 -24.21
C LEU A 223 -8.48 3.50 -23.29
N LEU A 224 -9.09 3.76 -22.14
CA LEU A 224 -9.47 2.71 -21.20
C LEU A 224 -10.58 1.82 -21.76
N PHE A 225 -11.52 2.38 -22.55
CA PHE A 225 -12.58 1.61 -23.18
C PHE A 225 -12.04 0.59 -24.19
N ILE A 226 -10.99 0.93 -24.95
CA ILE A 226 -10.29 0.00 -25.85
C ILE A 226 -9.70 -1.19 -25.06
N ASP A 227 -9.21 -0.95 -23.85
CA ASP A 227 -8.67 -2.01 -22.97
C ASP A 227 -9.78 -2.74 -22.17
N GLY A 228 -11.07 -2.49 -22.48
CA GLY A 228 -12.23 -3.13 -21.85
C GLY A 228 -12.58 -2.58 -20.47
N ILE A 229 -12.11 -1.37 -20.14
CA ILE A 229 -12.34 -0.70 -18.85
C ILE A 229 -13.30 0.47 -19.06
N HIS A 230 -14.45 0.43 -18.40
CA HIS A 230 -15.41 1.52 -18.42
C HIS A 230 -15.15 2.49 -17.26
N LEU A 231 -14.55 3.65 -17.59
CA LEU A 231 -14.28 4.70 -16.59
C LEU A 231 -15.57 5.47 -16.27
N ILE A 232 -16.00 5.44 -15.03
CA ILE A 232 -17.23 6.10 -14.53
C ILE A 232 -16.81 7.19 -13.55
N THR A 233 -17.22 8.45 -13.86
CA THR A 233 -16.93 9.63 -13.06
C THR A 233 -18.19 10.44 -12.79
N GLY A 234 -18.16 11.26 -11.74
CA GLY A 234 -19.21 12.25 -11.51
C GLY A 234 -19.18 13.36 -12.59
N ILE A 235 -20.32 13.96 -12.87
CA ILE A 235 -20.48 15.03 -13.85
C ILE A 235 -20.11 16.38 -13.19
N ARG A 236 -19.37 17.24 -13.90
CA ARG A 236 -19.11 18.63 -13.48
C ARG A 236 -20.34 19.49 -13.77
N ASN A 237 -20.53 20.58 -13.01
CA ASN A 237 -21.71 21.46 -13.16
C ASN A 237 -21.87 22.08 -14.57
N ASN A 238 -20.76 22.22 -15.31
CA ASN A 238 -20.73 22.76 -16.67
C ASN A 238 -20.82 21.70 -17.76
N MET A 239 -21.07 20.43 -17.43
CA MET A 239 -21.23 19.34 -18.39
C MET A 239 -22.71 19.01 -18.59
N LYS A 240 -23.04 18.56 -19.81
CA LYS A 240 -24.38 18.03 -20.09
C LYS A 240 -24.67 16.81 -19.23
N ASN A 241 -25.88 16.70 -18.71
CA ASN A 241 -26.33 15.50 -18.01
C ASN A 241 -26.30 14.31 -18.93
N THR A 242 -25.63 13.25 -18.49
CA THR A 242 -25.62 11.95 -19.15
C THR A 242 -26.45 10.97 -18.34
N LEU A 243 -27.24 10.16 -18.98
CA LEU A 243 -27.97 9.07 -18.33
C LEU A 243 -26.93 8.09 -17.75
N MET A 244 -27.03 7.83 -16.46
CA MET A 244 -26.18 6.90 -15.74
C MET A 244 -27.09 5.87 -15.06
N GLU A 245 -26.72 4.60 -15.14
CA GLU A 245 -27.42 3.53 -14.44
C GLU A 245 -27.51 3.79 -12.95
N LEU A 246 -28.60 3.36 -12.32
CA LEU A 246 -28.79 3.54 -10.88
C LEU A 246 -27.69 2.89 -10.06
N GLN A 247 -27.24 1.70 -10.48
CA GLN A 247 -26.11 1.00 -9.84
C GLN A 247 -24.84 1.83 -9.88
N ASP A 248 -24.50 2.43 -11.02
CA ASP A 248 -23.32 3.26 -11.18
C ASP A 248 -23.38 4.52 -10.31
N LYS A 249 -24.56 5.14 -10.18
CA LYS A 249 -24.78 6.27 -9.26
C LYS A 249 -24.53 5.87 -7.81
N ILE A 250 -24.99 4.68 -7.39
CA ILE A 250 -24.79 4.16 -6.04
C ILE A 250 -23.30 3.88 -5.78
N LEU A 251 -22.63 3.16 -6.68
CA LEU A 251 -21.22 2.81 -6.55
C LEU A 251 -20.32 4.05 -6.60
N LEU A 252 -20.66 5.04 -7.43
CA LEU A 252 -19.93 6.30 -7.44
C LEU A 252 -20.02 7.07 -6.12
N ARG A 253 -21.16 7.02 -5.42
CA ARG A 253 -21.30 7.58 -4.06
C ARG A 253 -20.49 6.76 -3.04
N LYS A 254 -20.42 5.45 -3.21
CA LYS A 254 -19.65 4.54 -2.36
C LYS A 254 -18.12 4.61 -2.60
N ARG A 255 -17.67 5.39 -3.60
CA ARG A 255 -16.25 5.60 -3.90
C ARG A 255 -15.41 6.04 -2.68
N SER A 256 -16.03 6.69 -1.70
CA SER A 256 -15.35 7.07 -0.45
C SER A 256 -14.65 5.91 0.27
N VAL A 257 -14.93 4.66 -0.10
CA VAL A 257 -14.20 3.49 0.42
C VAL A 257 -12.69 3.60 0.17
N ILE A 258 -12.26 4.14 -0.98
CA ILE A 258 -10.83 4.32 -1.28
C ILE A 258 -10.20 5.41 -0.40
N GLU A 259 -10.97 6.41 0.00
CA GLU A 259 -10.52 7.45 0.94
C GLU A 259 -10.24 6.83 2.32
N THR A 260 -11.08 5.87 2.75
CA THR A 260 -10.87 5.11 3.99
C THR A 260 -9.61 4.24 3.89
N VAL A 261 -9.38 3.57 2.76
CA VAL A 261 -8.13 2.80 2.52
C VAL A 261 -6.91 3.71 2.58
N ASN A 262 -6.96 4.89 1.96
CA ASN A 262 -5.90 5.89 2.03
C ASN A 262 -5.65 6.37 3.46
N ASP A 263 -6.71 6.53 4.26
CA ASP A 263 -6.62 6.91 5.67
C ASP A 263 -5.98 5.81 6.52
N GLU A 264 -6.37 4.56 6.34
CA GLU A 264 -5.76 3.42 7.01
C GLU A 264 -4.26 3.28 6.69
N LEU A 265 -3.86 3.45 5.43
CA LEU A 265 -2.45 3.47 5.05
C LEU A 265 -1.67 4.59 5.75
N LYS A 266 -2.26 5.78 5.91
CA LYS A 266 -1.61 6.92 6.56
C LYS A 266 -1.60 6.81 8.08
N ASN A 267 -2.73 6.46 8.69
CA ASN A 267 -2.92 6.56 10.14
C ASN A 267 -2.71 5.23 10.87
N MET A 268 -3.02 4.10 10.23
CA MET A 268 -2.75 2.78 10.81
C MET A 268 -1.38 2.24 10.37
N CYS A 269 -1.12 2.17 9.06
CA CYS A 269 0.18 1.72 8.57
C CYS A 269 1.30 2.77 8.68
N GLN A 270 1.01 4.01 9.08
CA GLN A 270 1.99 5.08 9.36
C GLN A 270 2.93 5.38 8.18
N ILE A 271 2.43 5.33 6.94
CA ILE A 271 3.23 5.41 5.70
C ILE A 271 4.04 6.72 5.57
N GLU A 272 3.58 7.82 6.16
CA GLU A 272 4.20 9.15 6.09
C GLU A 272 5.09 9.49 7.31
N HIS A 273 5.09 8.69 8.38
CA HIS A 273 5.71 9.11 9.65
C HIS A 273 7.22 8.88 9.77
N SER A 274 7.81 8.09 8.88
CA SER A 274 9.23 7.80 8.93
C SER A 274 10.09 8.85 8.24
N ARG A 275 11.25 9.19 8.85
CA ARG A 275 12.27 10.04 8.23
C ARG A 275 13.30 9.17 7.56
N HIS A 276 13.33 9.21 6.23
CA HIS A 276 14.25 8.41 5.45
C HIS A 276 15.52 9.18 5.12
N ARG A 277 16.65 8.47 5.10
CA ARG A 277 17.97 8.99 4.71
C ARG A 277 18.39 8.54 3.31
N SER A 278 17.66 7.60 2.70
CA SER A 278 17.82 7.20 1.30
C SER A 278 16.46 7.06 0.64
N PHE A 279 16.44 7.18 -0.69
CA PHE A 279 15.22 6.98 -1.49
C PHE A 279 14.77 5.52 -1.46
N SER A 280 15.71 4.58 -1.54
CA SER A 280 15.40 3.14 -1.49
C SER A 280 14.69 2.76 -0.19
N ASN A 281 15.18 3.23 0.97
CA ASN A 281 14.50 3.00 2.25
C ASN A 281 13.11 3.68 2.34
N PHE A 282 12.91 4.79 1.64
CA PHE A 282 11.59 5.41 1.53
C PHE A 282 10.63 4.51 0.72
N ILE A 283 11.07 3.98 -0.41
CA ILE A 283 10.28 3.04 -1.22
C ILE A 283 9.99 1.77 -0.42
N THR A 284 11.00 1.18 0.22
CA THR A 284 10.83 -0.01 1.07
C THR A 284 9.79 0.22 2.17
N ASN A 285 9.80 1.39 2.80
CA ASN A 285 8.80 1.75 3.82
C ASN A 285 7.37 1.78 3.23
N ILE A 286 7.18 2.38 2.05
CA ILE A 286 5.86 2.41 1.40
C ILE A 286 5.39 0.99 1.05
N LEU A 287 6.28 0.19 0.46
CA LEU A 287 5.97 -1.19 0.08
C LEU A 287 5.60 -2.05 1.30
N SER A 288 6.36 -1.90 2.39
CA SER A 288 6.08 -2.60 3.66
C SER A 288 4.75 -2.20 4.28
N ALA A 289 4.37 -0.91 4.17
CA ALA A 289 3.09 -0.42 4.65
C ALA A 289 1.92 -0.97 3.81
N ILE A 290 2.07 -1.02 2.48
CA ILE A 290 1.08 -1.62 1.58
C ILE A 290 0.95 -3.13 1.89
N ALA A 291 2.07 -3.83 2.08
CA ALA A 291 2.05 -5.24 2.48
C ALA A 291 1.33 -5.43 3.82
N ALA A 292 1.63 -4.63 4.83
CA ALA A 292 0.96 -4.68 6.13
C ALA A 292 -0.55 -4.49 6.01
N TYR A 293 -1.01 -3.55 5.18
CA TYR A 293 -2.43 -3.35 4.89
C TYR A 293 -3.06 -4.62 4.29
N CYS A 294 -2.35 -5.32 3.40
CA CYS A 294 -2.86 -6.56 2.80
C CYS A 294 -3.16 -7.65 3.85
N PHE A 295 -2.45 -7.66 4.98
CA PHE A 295 -2.65 -8.58 6.10
C PHE A 295 -3.73 -8.14 7.10
N PHE A 296 -4.39 -7.00 6.91
CA PHE A 296 -5.46 -6.58 7.81
C PHE A 296 -6.63 -7.58 7.76
N PRO A 297 -7.14 -8.01 8.93
CA PRO A 297 -8.21 -9.01 9.00
C PRO A 297 -9.55 -8.46 8.48
N LYS A 298 -9.74 -7.16 8.57
CA LYS A 298 -10.93 -6.46 8.09
C LYS A 298 -10.50 -5.26 7.26
N LYS A 299 -10.99 -5.19 6.03
CA LYS A 299 -10.78 -4.08 5.11
C LYS A 299 -12.08 -3.31 4.90
N PRO A 300 -12.01 -2.00 4.61
CA PRO A 300 -13.18 -1.23 4.20
C PRO A 300 -13.81 -1.86 2.96
N ALA A 301 -15.04 -2.34 3.07
CA ALA A 301 -15.74 -3.02 1.98
C ALA A 301 -17.09 -2.39 1.72
N ILE A 302 -17.52 -2.42 0.46
CA ILE A 302 -18.85 -1.96 0.06
C ILE A 302 -19.81 -3.14 0.11
N LYS A 303 -20.88 -2.99 0.91
CA LYS A 303 -22.02 -3.91 0.85
C LYS A 303 -23.02 -3.34 -0.17
N TYR A 304 -23.29 -4.09 -1.22
CA TYR A 304 -24.33 -3.77 -2.20
C TYR A 304 -25.00 -5.07 -2.65
N GLU A 305 -26.31 -4.97 -2.94
CA GLU A 305 -27.07 -6.04 -3.56
C GLU A 305 -27.24 -5.69 -5.03
N ILE A 306 -26.96 -6.64 -5.91
CA ILE A 306 -27.26 -6.48 -7.33
C ILE A 306 -28.78 -6.69 -7.47
N VAL A 307 -29.52 -5.58 -7.51
CA VAL A 307 -30.93 -5.64 -7.88
C VAL A 307 -30.99 -5.97 -9.38
N LYS A 308 -31.31 -7.22 -9.71
CA LYS A 308 -31.69 -7.57 -11.07
C LYS A 308 -32.99 -6.80 -11.35
N SER A 309 -32.91 -5.79 -12.21
CA SER A 309 -34.12 -5.09 -12.64
C SER A 309 -34.86 -6.00 -13.61
N ASP A 310 -35.91 -6.65 -13.15
CA ASP A 310 -36.87 -7.37 -14.00
C ASP A 310 -37.76 -6.42 -14.85
N GLN A 311 -37.37 -5.17 -15.00
CA GLN A 311 -38.13 -4.17 -15.78
C GLN A 311 -38.20 -4.46 -17.25
N LEU A 312 -37.42 -5.40 -17.79
CA LEU A 312 -37.53 -5.83 -19.19
C LEU A 312 -38.61 -6.89 -19.41
N SER A 313 -39.18 -7.49 -18.40
CA SER A 313 -40.25 -8.51 -18.55
C SER A 313 -41.65 -7.94 -18.76
N LEU A 314 -41.80 -6.59 -18.70
CA LEU A 314 -43.11 -5.94 -18.90
C LEU A 314 -43.37 -5.49 -20.36
N PHE A 315 -42.45 -5.76 -21.27
CA PHE A 315 -42.56 -5.37 -22.68
C PHE A 315 -42.36 -6.55 -23.66
N ILE A 316 -42.69 -7.78 -23.26
CA ILE A 316 -42.81 -8.95 -24.16
C ILE A 316 -44.27 -9.39 -24.17
#